data_a25121c59004077e184c782e8bc883aa
#
_entry.id   a25121c59004077e184c782e8bc883aa
#
_cell.length_a   1.000
_cell.length_b   1.000
_cell.length_c   1.000
_cell.angle_alpha   90.00
_cell.angle_beta   90.00
_cell.angle_gamma   90.00
#
_symmetry.space_group_name_H-M   'P 1'
#
loop_
_entity.id
_entity.type
_entity.pdbx_description
1 polymer ?
#
loop_
_entity_poly.entity_id
_entity_poly.type
_entity_poly.pdbx_seq_one_letter_code
_entity_poly.pdbx_strand_id
1 'polypeptide(L)'
;MLSEWIVEAAALDGYRAHGTSIPGVAQRTGSTTYYVELLADRAATEDPAFSLYPVPGALDVLLAPEYLEVARMIEAGFVSPGRTTVVCSTHRLYTIHEKTATGRAIYPRERLDALARASARRLIAFDALALARERSTEVNAVLLGALAGSGALPITIEAYRKAIESRGVAVASNLKGFDIGLPLSSAGDATPTAGSVGTMTASSANEGVWGKRDGSPNTKTDFAADLSALPAVMRPVVDHALPRLLDYQDAPYARRYLARLAPFAAHERVGAIVARHLATWMTYEDAIRVAQAKTRAARFARIRAETRAGDAVIEVTDYLKPDLDEIWGILPDRLVAPFARWAERRWPHGRPTLGQHVRTTTVSGYLRVWLLARLRVLRPISWRARVENERIDRWLAGVARALAWDEGLASEVAQLARLVKGYGDVRRRLLALFDTGLDLALRAADAEAPRGAGVGVTTALTARFRTLVLEGPDGETRAAALAKQAGAHITAGNVDGLRALVTTPTIV
;
A
#
# COMPACT_ATOMS: atom_id res chain seq x y z
N MET A 1 18.23 0.65 -3.60
CA MET A 1 19.53 0.76 -4.28
C MET A 1 19.88 2.23 -4.62
N LEU A 2 19.16 2.94 -5.51
CA LEU A 2 19.54 4.33 -5.88
C LEU A 2 19.55 5.31 -4.70
N SER A 3 18.48 5.33 -3.90
CA SER A 3 18.40 6.14 -2.66
C SER A 3 19.45 5.77 -1.63
N GLU A 4 19.78 4.51 -1.53
CA GLU A 4 20.80 4.00 -0.60
C GLU A 4 22.21 4.44 -1.03
N TRP A 5 22.51 4.45 -2.33
CA TRP A 5 23.77 5.01 -2.84
C TRP A 5 23.91 6.50 -2.52
N ILE A 6 22.81 7.27 -2.62
CA ILE A 6 22.82 8.70 -2.31
C ILE A 6 23.07 8.93 -0.82
N VAL A 7 22.38 8.19 0.06
CA VAL A 7 22.57 8.29 1.52
C VAL A 7 23.99 7.89 1.92
N GLU A 8 24.51 6.80 1.36
CA GLU A 8 25.88 6.33 1.61
C GLU A 8 26.93 7.32 1.11
N ALA A 9 26.76 7.85 -0.10
CA ALA A 9 27.66 8.85 -0.65
C ALA A 9 27.67 10.14 0.20
N ALA A 10 26.51 10.57 0.68
CA ALA A 10 26.38 11.69 1.60
C ALA A 10 27.15 11.43 2.92
N ALA A 11 26.98 10.23 3.49
CA ALA A 11 27.68 9.85 4.71
C ALA A 11 29.22 9.77 4.53
N LEU A 12 29.69 9.23 3.39
CA LEU A 12 31.11 9.18 3.04
C LEU A 12 31.73 10.58 2.87
N ASP A 13 30.93 11.54 2.45
CA ASP A 13 31.31 12.95 2.33
C ASP A 13 31.11 13.77 3.63
N GLY A 14 30.73 13.10 4.73
CA GLY A 14 30.54 13.71 6.04
C GLY A 14 29.25 14.47 6.23
N TYR A 15 28.25 14.27 5.36
CA TYR A 15 26.89 14.80 5.56
C TYR A 15 26.04 13.85 6.39
N ARG A 16 25.17 14.40 7.24
CA ARG A 16 24.09 13.62 7.86
C ARG A 16 22.96 13.52 6.86
N ALA A 17 22.58 12.30 6.53
CA ALA A 17 21.52 12.03 5.57
C ALA A 17 20.59 10.94 6.07
N HIS A 18 19.32 11.04 5.73
CA HIS A 18 18.29 10.05 6.04
C HIS A 18 17.48 9.70 4.79
N GLY A 19 17.19 8.43 4.63
CA GLY A 19 16.38 7.94 3.51
C GLY A 19 15.14 7.20 4.01
N THR A 20 13.97 7.57 3.51
CA THR A 20 12.71 6.86 3.78
C THR A 20 12.11 6.29 2.50
N SER A 21 11.48 5.13 2.61
CA SER A 21 10.67 4.58 1.53
C SER A 21 9.20 4.85 1.83
N ILE A 22 8.56 5.53 0.91
CA ILE A 22 7.12 5.73 0.92
C ILE A 22 6.53 4.64 0.02
N PRO A 23 6.07 3.49 0.58
CA PRO A 23 5.46 2.47 -0.23
C PRO A 23 4.24 3.10 -0.88
N GLY A 24 4.26 3.23 -2.19
CA GLY A 24 3.07 3.58 -2.96
C GLY A 24 2.00 2.60 -2.55
N VAL A 25 0.86 3.10 -2.07
CA VAL A 25 -0.29 2.24 -1.82
C VAL A 25 -0.55 1.53 -3.14
N ALA A 26 -0.37 0.21 -3.17
CA ALA A 26 -0.32 -0.63 -4.36
C ALA A 26 -1.66 -0.68 -5.13
N GLN A 27 -2.36 0.44 -5.19
CA GLN A 27 -3.71 0.47 -5.74
C GLN A 27 -3.72 0.62 -7.27
N ARG A 28 -2.67 1.12 -7.92
CA ARG A 28 -2.73 1.27 -9.39
C ARG A 28 -1.40 1.31 -10.17
N THR A 29 -0.23 1.55 -9.57
CA THR A 29 1.03 1.64 -10.34
C THR A 29 2.22 0.90 -9.73
N GLY A 30 2.16 0.48 -8.45
CA GLY A 30 3.27 -0.22 -7.79
C GLY A 30 4.55 0.61 -7.65
N SER A 31 4.51 1.92 -7.96
CA SER A 31 5.69 2.77 -7.83
C SER A 31 5.94 3.11 -6.37
N THR A 32 7.14 2.83 -5.90
CA THR A 32 7.62 3.23 -4.58
C THR A 32 8.37 4.55 -4.73
N THR A 33 8.02 5.53 -3.91
CA THR A 33 8.76 6.79 -3.82
C THR A 33 9.77 6.68 -2.68
N TYR A 34 11.01 7.04 -2.96
CA TYR A 34 12.06 7.17 -1.94
C TYR A 34 12.30 8.65 -1.71
N TYR A 35 12.34 9.06 -0.45
CA TYR A 35 12.69 10.41 -0.06
C TYR A 35 14.02 10.39 0.67
N VAL A 36 14.94 11.24 0.25
CA VAL A 36 16.25 11.43 0.88
C VAL A 36 16.37 12.87 1.33
N GLU A 37 16.71 13.06 2.59
CA GLU A 37 16.97 14.37 3.18
C GLU A 37 18.41 14.43 3.65
N LEU A 38 19.07 15.55 3.37
CA LEU A 38 20.50 15.77 3.64
C LEU A 38 20.66 17.11 4.36
N LEU A 39 21.35 17.10 5.48
CA LEU A 39 21.73 18.32 6.18
C LEU A 39 22.94 18.96 5.52
N ALA A 40 22.74 20.13 4.90
CA ALA A 40 23.80 20.81 4.15
C ALA A 40 24.96 21.31 5.04
N ASP A 41 24.68 21.62 6.32
CA ASP A 41 25.69 22.05 7.26
C ASP A 41 26.39 20.84 7.91
N ARG A 42 27.64 20.59 7.52
CA ARG A 42 28.49 19.53 8.08
C ARG A 42 28.94 19.84 9.52
N ALA A 43 28.99 21.11 9.91
CA ALA A 43 29.46 21.56 11.21
C ALA A 43 28.38 21.60 12.29
N ALA A 44 27.13 21.31 11.93
CA ALA A 44 26.01 21.29 12.88
C ALA A 44 26.30 20.31 14.02
N THR A 45 26.26 20.79 15.26
CA THR A 45 26.53 20.00 16.47
C THR A 45 25.26 19.29 16.99
N GLU A 46 24.07 19.81 16.65
CA GLU A 46 22.78 19.23 17.06
C GLU A 46 22.35 18.14 16.09
N ASP A 47 21.70 17.09 16.59
CA ASP A 47 21.12 16.05 15.76
C ASP A 47 19.89 16.59 15.01
N PRO A 48 19.86 16.52 13.67
CA PRO A 48 18.76 17.04 12.90
C PRO A 48 17.51 16.16 13.06
N ALA A 49 16.34 16.79 13.12
CA ALA A 49 15.06 16.10 12.94
C ALA A 49 14.76 16.00 11.44
N PHE A 50 14.96 14.81 10.88
CA PHE A 50 14.63 14.54 9.48
C PHE A 50 13.12 14.30 9.27
N SER A 51 12.59 14.79 8.16
CA SER A 51 11.22 14.54 7.76
C SER A 51 11.04 13.13 7.18
N LEU A 52 9.87 12.53 7.42
CA LEU A 52 9.50 11.25 6.80
C LEU A 52 8.96 11.41 5.38
N TYR A 53 8.54 12.63 4.99
CA TYR A 53 7.88 12.90 3.72
C TYR A 53 8.37 14.20 3.11
N PRO A 54 8.49 14.28 1.76
CA PRO A 54 8.85 15.51 1.09
C PRO A 54 7.73 16.56 1.24
N VAL A 55 8.14 17.82 1.37
CA VAL A 55 7.21 18.95 1.39
C VAL A 55 6.95 19.40 -0.05
N PRO A 56 5.68 19.54 -0.49
CA PRO A 56 5.36 20.05 -1.82
C PRO A 56 6.01 21.41 -2.09
N GLY A 57 6.63 21.55 -3.26
CA GLY A 57 7.33 22.76 -3.69
C GLY A 57 8.70 23.01 -3.04
N ALA A 58 9.12 22.18 -2.08
CA ALA A 58 10.39 22.33 -1.37
C ALA A 58 11.50 21.35 -1.81
N LEU A 59 11.25 20.56 -2.85
CA LEU A 59 12.18 19.56 -3.34
C LEU A 59 13.31 20.19 -4.17
N ASP A 60 14.56 19.90 -3.81
CA ASP A 60 15.74 20.38 -4.55
C ASP A 60 16.02 19.54 -5.79
N VAL A 61 15.85 18.21 -5.68
CA VAL A 61 16.11 17.26 -6.76
C VAL A 61 14.98 16.25 -6.87
N LEU A 62 14.50 16.04 -8.10
CA LEU A 62 13.67 14.90 -8.46
C LEU A 62 14.47 13.96 -9.35
N LEU A 63 14.61 12.69 -8.94
CA LEU A 63 15.26 11.66 -9.73
C LEU A 63 14.22 10.64 -10.17
N ALA A 64 13.94 10.57 -11.48
CA ALA A 64 12.86 9.74 -12.02
C ALA A 64 13.40 8.73 -13.05
N PRO A 65 13.36 7.42 -12.73
CA PRO A 65 13.83 6.39 -13.66
C PRO A 65 12.90 6.18 -14.87
N GLU A 66 11.71 6.80 -14.89
CA GLU A 66 10.70 6.69 -15.94
C GLU A 66 9.97 8.02 -16.14
N TYR A 67 9.58 8.35 -17.38
CA TYR A 67 9.15 9.71 -17.73
C TYR A 67 7.78 10.11 -17.18
N LEU A 68 6.84 9.20 -17.05
CA LEU A 68 5.53 9.49 -16.46
C LEU A 68 5.60 9.78 -14.96
N GLU A 69 6.66 9.31 -14.29
CA GLU A 69 6.89 9.63 -12.88
C GLU A 69 7.19 11.11 -12.68
N VAL A 70 7.83 11.77 -13.66
CA VAL A 70 8.02 13.24 -13.65
C VAL A 70 6.66 13.95 -13.64
N ALA A 71 5.76 13.57 -14.56
CA ALA A 71 4.42 14.15 -14.62
C ALA A 71 3.63 13.92 -13.32
N ARG A 72 3.74 12.71 -12.75
CA ARG A 72 3.10 12.36 -11.47
C ARG A 72 3.60 13.22 -10.31
N MET A 73 4.90 13.49 -10.24
CA MET A 73 5.48 14.35 -9.20
C MET A 73 5.14 15.82 -9.40
N ILE A 74 5.01 16.27 -10.63
CA ILE A 74 4.51 17.63 -10.96
C ILE A 74 3.04 17.75 -10.53
N GLU A 75 2.20 16.77 -10.88
CA GLU A 75 0.79 16.75 -10.50
C GLU A 75 0.59 16.71 -8.98
N ALA A 76 1.47 16.02 -8.27
CA ALA A 76 1.49 15.98 -6.81
C ALA A 76 2.04 17.28 -6.17
N GLY A 77 2.52 18.25 -6.96
CA GLY A 77 3.01 19.54 -6.49
C GLY A 77 4.42 19.52 -5.90
N PHE A 78 5.20 18.45 -6.10
CA PHE A 78 6.57 18.36 -5.54
C PHE A 78 7.60 19.14 -6.34
N VAL A 79 7.39 19.32 -7.66
CA VAL A 79 8.32 20.01 -8.55
C VAL A 79 8.01 21.50 -8.60
N SER A 80 9.02 22.33 -8.41
CA SER A 80 8.91 23.80 -8.42
C SER A 80 9.88 24.41 -9.45
N PRO A 81 9.42 25.32 -10.33
CA PRO A 81 10.27 25.99 -11.34
C PRO A 81 11.39 26.83 -10.72
N GLY A 82 11.20 27.31 -9.50
CA GLY A 82 12.21 28.12 -8.80
C GLY A 82 13.29 27.31 -8.10
N ARG A 83 13.09 25.98 -7.93
CA ARG A 83 13.94 25.19 -7.03
C ARG A 83 14.37 23.86 -7.60
N THR A 84 13.45 23.06 -8.16
CA THR A 84 13.69 21.65 -8.40
C THR A 84 14.51 21.38 -9.66
N THR A 85 15.66 20.71 -9.52
CA THR A 85 16.38 20.08 -10.62
C THR A 85 15.78 18.69 -10.88
N VAL A 86 15.32 18.44 -12.09
CA VAL A 86 14.78 17.15 -12.50
C VAL A 86 15.81 16.40 -13.32
N VAL A 87 16.19 15.20 -12.86
CA VAL A 87 17.03 14.24 -13.60
C VAL A 87 16.18 13.03 -13.91
N CYS A 88 15.93 12.74 -15.19
CA CYS A 88 15.00 11.69 -15.55
C CYS A 88 15.39 10.92 -16.81
N SER A 89 14.92 9.68 -16.86
CA SER A 89 14.93 8.91 -18.10
C SER A 89 13.69 9.21 -18.94
N THR A 90 13.88 9.44 -20.23
CA THR A 90 12.80 9.71 -21.17
C THR A 90 12.11 8.47 -21.71
N HIS A 91 12.58 7.26 -21.36
CA HIS A 91 11.83 6.05 -21.68
C HIS A 91 10.51 6.04 -20.93
N ARG A 92 9.52 5.37 -21.47
CA ARG A 92 8.16 5.42 -20.97
C ARG A 92 7.59 4.03 -20.78
N LEU A 93 7.05 3.79 -19.58
CA LEU A 93 6.20 2.65 -19.29
C LEU A 93 4.74 3.11 -19.37
N TYR A 94 3.98 2.54 -20.32
CA TYR A 94 2.57 2.88 -20.45
C TYR A 94 1.79 2.47 -19.21
N THR A 95 0.96 3.39 -18.69
CA THR A 95 0.06 3.11 -17.58
C THR A 95 -0.98 2.05 -17.96
N ILE A 96 -1.62 1.45 -16.96
CA ILE A 96 -2.73 0.53 -17.20
C ILE A 96 -3.85 1.23 -18.00
N HIS A 97 -4.11 2.50 -17.72
CA HIS A 97 -5.12 3.29 -18.45
C HIS A 97 -4.78 3.44 -19.93
N GLU A 98 -3.52 3.67 -20.25
CA GLU A 98 -3.04 3.78 -21.65
C GLU A 98 -3.09 2.41 -22.35
N LYS A 99 -2.79 1.31 -21.64
CA LYS A 99 -2.80 -0.05 -22.18
C LYS A 99 -4.21 -0.62 -22.36
N THR A 100 -5.19 -0.17 -21.56
CA THR A 100 -6.56 -0.72 -21.58
C THR A 100 -7.59 0.15 -22.30
N ALA A 101 -7.17 1.32 -22.79
CA ALA A 101 -8.10 2.21 -23.47
C ALA A 101 -8.45 1.69 -24.87
N THR A 102 -9.73 1.70 -25.19
CA THR A 102 -10.26 1.44 -26.54
C THR A 102 -10.15 2.70 -27.39
N GLY A 103 -8.92 3.10 -27.79
CA GLY A 103 -8.69 4.30 -28.58
C GLY A 103 -7.30 4.91 -28.36
N ARG A 104 -7.04 6.10 -28.92
CA ARG A 104 -5.78 6.84 -28.74
C ARG A 104 -5.74 7.48 -27.33
N ALA A 105 -5.41 6.69 -26.32
CA ALA A 105 -5.27 7.14 -24.93
C ALA A 105 -3.81 7.34 -24.49
N ILE A 106 -2.87 7.25 -25.42
CA ILE A 106 -1.46 7.53 -25.14
C ILE A 106 -1.30 9.04 -24.99
N TYR A 107 -0.85 9.48 -23.81
CA TYR A 107 -0.61 10.88 -23.55
C TYR A 107 0.52 11.39 -24.47
N PRO A 108 0.33 12.50 -25.24
CA PRO A 108 1.33 12.98 -26.19
C PRO A 108 2.65 13.31 -25.50
N ARG A 109 3.77 12.82 -26.06
CA ARG A 109 5.11 13.04 -25.52
C ARG A 109 5.45 14.52 -25.46
N GLU A 110 5.08 15.28 -26.47
CA GLU A 110 5.34 16.72 -26.59
C GLU A 110 4.71 17.51 -25.42
N ARG A 111 3.55 17.06 -24.92
CA ARG A 111 2.91 17.66 -23.74
C ARG A 111 3.65 17.33 -22.45
N LEU A 112 4.19 16.12 -22.31
CA LEU A 112 5.03 15.75 -21.18
C LEU A 112 6.32 16.56 -21.15
N ASP A 113 6.96 16.72 -22.32
CA ASP A 113 8.18 17.50 -22.47
C ASP A 113 7.94 18.98 -22.12
N ALA A 114 6.84 19.56 -22.62
CA ALA A 114 6.46 20.94 -22.31
C ALA A 114 6.16 21.11 -20.81
N LEU A 115 5.42 20.18 -20.21
CA LEU A 115 5.10 20.20 -18.78
C LEU A 115 6.37 20.09 -17.92
N ALA A 116 7.25 19.15 -18.22
CA ALA A 116 8.49 18.93 -17.48
C ALA A 116 9.40 20.17 -17.54
N ARG A 117 9.55 20.78 -18.73
CA ARG A 117 10.33 21.98 -18.91
C ARG A 117 9.75 23.19 -18.19
N ALA A 118 8.41 23.38 -18.22
CA ALA A 118 7.75 24.51 -17.57
C ALA A 118 7.77 24.40 -16.02
N SER A 119 7.84 23.18 -15.48
CA SER A 119 7.71 22.93 -14.04
C SER A 119 9.04 22.78 -13.31
N ALA A 120 10.15 22.51 -14.02
CA ALA A 120 11.47 22.30 -13.41
C ALA A 120 12.33 23.58 -13.51
N ARG A 121 13.13 23.84 -12.46
CA ARG A 121 14.20 24.86 -12.53
C ARG A 121 15.26 24.46 -13.56
N ARG A 122 15.62 23.17 -13.59
CA ARG A 122 16.57 22.57 -14.54
C ARG A 122 16.07 21.18 -14.89
N LEU A 123 16.04 20.85 -16.18
CA LEU A 123 15.63 19.53 -16.67
C LEU A 123 16.79 18.83 -17.35
N ILE A 124 17.21 17.70 -16.82
CA ILE A 124 18.22 16.79 -17.37
C ILE A 124 17.48 15.51 -17.79
N ALA A 125 17.17 15.38 -19.07
CA ALA A 125 16.31 14.32 -19.59
C ALA A 125 16.97 13.60 -20.76
N PHE A 126 17.16 12.30 -20.66
CA PHE A 126 17.79 11.44 -21.67
C PHE A 126 17.23 10.01 -21.57
N ASP A 127 17.43 9.19 -22.57
CA ASP A 127 16.98 7.78 -22.53
C ASP A 127 17.99 6.90 -21.81
N ALA A 128 17.88 6.85 -20.46
CA ALA A 128 18.75 6.04 -19.62
C ALA A 128 18.60 4.53 -19.87
N LEU A 129 17.40 4.07 -20.30
CA LEU A 129 17.16 2.67 -20.60
C LEU A 129 17.86 2.23 -21.87
N ALA A 130 17.84 3.05 -22.93
CA ALA A 130 18.58 2.77 -24.15
C ALA A 130 20.09 2.71 -23.88
N LEU A 131 20.64 3.67 -23.16
CA LEU A 131 22.05 3.71 -22.76
C LEU A 131 22.45 2.51 -21.89
N ALA A 132 21.62 2.15 -20.91
CA ALA A 132 21.87 1.01 -20.03
C ALA A 132 21.92 -0.30 -20.82
N ARG A 133 21.00 -0.50 -21.77
CA ARG A 133 20.97 -1.71 -22.62
C ARG A 133 22.16 -1.77 -23.56
N GLU A 134 22.49 -0.66 -24.23
CA GLU A 134 23.63 -0.59 -25.13
C GLU A 134 24.95 -0.92 -24.45
N ARG A 135 25.10 -0.47 -23.23
CA ARG A 135 26.35 -0.58 -22.46
C ARG A 135 26.37 -1.68 -21.43
N SER A 136 25.31 -2.50 -21.34
CA SER A 136 25.15 -3.60 -20.37
C SER A 136 25.38 -3.13 -18.91
N THR A 137 24.63 -2.09 -18.52
CA THR A 137 24.60 -1.50 -17.18
C THR A 137 23.17 -1.28 -16.68
N GLU A 138 23.03 -0.67 -15.51
CA GLU A 138 21.74 -0.41 -14.88
C GLU A 138 21.28 1.05 -15.08
N VAL A 139 19.98 1.26 -15.33
CA VAL A 139 19.35 2.58 -15.45
C VAL A 139 19.65 3.47 -14.25
N ASN A 140 19.60 2.88 -13.05
CA ASN A 140 19.85 3.62 -11.80
C ASN A 140 21.29 4.15 -11.70
N ALA A 141 22.26 3.41 -12.23
CA ALA A 141 23.66 3.83 -12.22
C ALA A 141 23.89 5.01 -13.20
N VAL A 142 23.27 4.98 -14.36
CA VAL A 142 23.34 6.09 -15.34
C VAL A 142 22.70 7.36 -14.77
N LEU A 143 21.53 7.24 -14.12
CA LEU A 143 20.85 8.36 -13.46
C LEU A 143 21.66 8.94 -12.30
N LEU A 144 22.30 8.07 -11.49
CA LEU A 144 23.17 8.51 -10.40
C LEU A 144 24.37 9.31 -10.93
N GLY A 145 24.95 8.87 -12.05
CA GLY A 145 26.04 9.61 -12.72
C GLY A 145 25.58 10.98 -13.18
N ALA A 146 24.41 11.07 -13.82
CA ALA A 146 23.86 12.35 -14.26
C ALA A 146 23.51 13.28 -13.09
N LEU A 147 23.03 12.73 -11.96
CA LEU A 147 22.84 13.48 -10.73
C LEU A 147 24.19 14.03 -10.19
N ALA A 148 25.19 13.18 -10.07
CA ALA A 148 26.51 13.60 -9.61
C ALA A 148 27.13 14.69 -10.51
N GLY A 149 27.06 14.51 -11.83
CA GLY A 149 27.53 15.48 -12.80
C GLY A 149 26.75 16.80 -12.82
N SER A 150 25.48 16.79 -12.36
CA SER A 150 24.64 18.00 -12.30
C SER A 150 25.06 19.00 -11.25
N GLY A 151 25.80 18.55 -10.22
CA GLY A 151 26.16 19.37 -9.06
C GLY A 151 24.94 19.82 -8.21
N ALA A 152 23.79 19.19 -8.38
CA ALA A 152 22.56 19.57 -7.67
C ALA A 152 22.59 19.21 -6.18
N LEU A 153 23.43 18.25 -5.79
CA LEU A 153 23.71 17.91 -4.41
C LEU A 153 25.20 18.20 -4.08
N PRO A 154 25.50 18.59 -2.84
CA PRO A 154 26.85 18.97 -2.45
C PRO A 154 27.76 17.73 -2.15
N ILE A 155 27.54 16.63 -2.87
CA ILE A 155 28.26 15.36 -2.71
C ILE A 155 29.31 15.22 -3.80
N THR A 156 30.53 14.82 -3.45
CA THR A 156 31.62 14.66 -4.42
C THR A 156 31.41 13.43 -5.30
N ILE A 157 31.93 13.50 -6.53
CA ILE A 157 31.88 12.37 -7.48
C ILE A 157 32.56 11.13 -6.87
N GLU A 158 33.65 11.34 -6.13
CA GLU A 158 34.39 10.27 -5.49
C GLU A 158 33.57 9.54 -4.42
N ALA A 159 32.76 10.27 -3.63
CA ALA A 159 31.86 9.67 -2.64
C ALA A 159 30.79 8.80 -3.28
N TYR A 160 30.22 9.22 -4.42
CA TYR A 160 29.29 8.40 -5.19
C TYR A 160 29.93 7.11 -5.70
N ARG A 161 31.18 7.16 -6.19
CA ARG A 161 31.91 5.97 -6.64
C ARG A 161 32.14 4.99 -5.48
N LYS A 162 32.62 5.50 -4.35
CA LYS A 162 32.82 4.69 -3.15
C LYS A 162 31.51 4.05 -2.63
N ALA A 163 30.38 4.76 -2.71
CA ALA A 163 29.09 4.22 -2.34
C ALA A 163 28.65 3.07 -3.25
N ILE A 164 28.97 3.11 -4.54
CA ILE A 164 28.73 1.97 -5.45
C ILE A 164 29.62 0.79 -5.09
N GLU A 165 30.90 1.04 -4.80
CA GLU A 165 31.91 0.01 -4.46
C GLU A 165 31.57 -0.68 -3.14
N SER A 166 31.19 0.08 -2.10
CA SER A 166 30.89 -0.43 -0.76
C SER A 166 29.72 -1.42 -0.76
N ARG A 167 28.73 -1.23 -1.65
CA ARG A 167 27.59 -2.13 -1.78
C ARG A 167 27.90 -3.50 -2.41
N GLY A 168 29.00 -3.62 -3.12
CA GLY A 168 29.51 -4.89 -3.64
C GLY A 168 28.66 -5.57 -4.73
N VAL A 169 27.53 -4.97 -5.16
CA VAL A 169 26.61 -5.57 -6.14
C VAL A 169 26.93 -5.03 -7.55
N ALA A 170 27.34 -5.91 -8.46
CA ALA A 170 27.62 -5.59 -9.87
C ALA A 170 28.49 -4.31 -10.05
N VAL A 171 29.49 -4.13 -9.20
CA VAL A 171 30.29 -2.90 -9.05
C VAL A 171 30.80 -2.39 -10.39
N ALA A 172 31.47 -3.23 -11.17
CA ALA A 172 32.05 -2.82 -12.46
C ALA A 172 30.99 -2.32 -13.45
N SER A 173 29.83 -3.00 -13.50
CA SER A 173 28.71 -2.59 -14.37
C SER A 173 28.09 -1.27 -13.89
N ASN A 174 27.93 -1.09 -12.58
CA ASN A 174 27.35 0.12 -12.01
C ASN A 174 28.31 1.34 -12.12
N LEU A 175 29.60 1.16 -11.92
CA LEU A 175 30.59 2.21 -12.15
C LEU A 175 30.62 2.63 -13.61
N LYS A 176 30.57 1.66 -14.54
CA LYS A 176 30.44 1.96 -15.97
C LYS A 176 29.20 2.79 -16.30
N GLY A 177 28.04 2.44 -15.71
CA GLY A 177 26.81 3.19 -15.85
C GLY A 177 26.93 4.61 -15.28
N PHE A 178 27.52 4.74 -14.12
CA PHE A 178 27.80 6.03 -13.48
C PHE A 178 28.66 6.94 -14.37
N ASP A 179 29.75 6.40 -14.96
CA ASP A 179 30.64 7.16 -15.85
C ASP A 179 29.94 7.62 -17.13
N ILE A 180 29.03 6.81 -17.68
CA ILE A 180 28.20 7.19 -18.81
C ILE A 180 27.26 8.34 -18.45
N GLY A 181 26.72 8.34 -17.24
CA GLY A 181 25.77 9.36 -16.77
C GLY A 181 26.41 10.72 -16.52
N LEU A 182 27.64 10.76 -16.01
CA LEU A 182 28.33 12.00 -15.60
C LEU A 182 28.29 13.13 -16.63
N PRO A 183 28.65 12.93 -17.93
CA PRO A 183 28.65 14.00 -18.91
C PRO A 183 27.25 14.42 -19.38
N LEU A 184 26.20 13.61 -19.13
CA LEU A 184 24.84 13.88 -19.60
C LEU A 184 24.19 15.05 -18.85
N SER A 185 24.74 15.44 -17.72
CA SER A 185 24.29 16.60 -16.96
C SER A 185 24.43 17.94 -17.68
N SER A 186 25.37 18.05 -18.63
CA SER A 186 25.64 19.29 -19.40
C SER A 186 24.73 19.46 -20.63
N ALA A 187 23.96 18.42 -20.99
CA ALA A 187 23.14 18.42 -22.22
C ALA A 187 21.79 19.17 -22.11
N GLY A 188 21.49 19.85 -21.01
CA GLY A 188 20.16 20.35 -20.70
C GLY A 188 20.04 21.75 -20.12
N ASP A 189 20.75 22.78 -20.63
CA ASP A 189 20.49 24.17 -20.24
C ASP A 189 19.49 24.85 -21.20
N ALA A 190 18.18 24.71 -20.91
CA ALA A 190 17.15 25.56 -21.50
C ALA A 190 16.39 26.26 -20.36
N THR A 191 16.60 27.56 -20.22
CA THR A 191 15.92 28.46 -19.28
C THR A 191 14.41 28.51 -19.55
N PRO A 192 13.52 28.31 -18.58
CA PRO A 192 12.08 28.38 -18.83
C PRO A 192 11.57 29.82 -18.84
N THR A 193 10.79 30.17 -19.85
CA THR A 193 9.93 31.35 -19.86
C THR A 193 8.66 31.05 -19.06
N ALA A 194 8.34 31.89 -18.08
CA ALA A 194 7.21 31.75 -17.18
C ALA A 194 5.86 31.84 -17.92
N GLY A 195 5.16 30.71 -17.99
CA GLY A 195 3.76 30.66 -18.40
C GLY A 195 2.94 29.99 -17.25
N SER A 196 1.90 30.67 -16.83
CA SER A 196 1.03 30.21 -15.72
C SER A 196 0.27 28.96 -16.10
N VAL A 197 0.56 27.85 -15.43
CA VAL A 197 -0.22 26.61 -15.53
C VAL A 197 -0.99 26.42 -14.23
N GLY A 198 -2.30 26.36 -14.32
CA GLY A 198 -3.19 26.07 -13.18
C GLY A 198 -2.94 24.69 -12.60
N THR A 199 -2.69 24.65 -11.32
CA THR A 199 -2.35 23.44 -10.55
C THR A 199 -3.59 22.60 -10.27
N MET A 200 -3.66 21.41 -10.82
CA MET A 200 -4.60 20.39 -10.39
C MET A 200 -3.90 19.42 -9.46
N THR A 201 -4.25 19.45 -8.19
CA THR A 201 -3.74 18.53 -7.19
C THR A 201 -4.57 17.27 -7.12
N ALA A 202 -3.95 16.12 -7.29
CA ALA A 202 -4.55 14.83 -6.98
C ALA A 202 -4.33 14.49 -5.51
N SER A 203 -5.42 14.16 -4.84
CA SER A 203 -5.43 13.77 -3.44
C SER A 203 -4.93 12.35 -3.26
N SER A 204 -3.81 12.19 -2.62
CA SER A 204 -3.47 10.97 -1.89
C SER A 204 -3.37 11.34 -0.41
N ALA A 205 -4.11 10.74 0.43
CA ALA A 205 -3.78 10.39 1.79
C ALA A 205 -5.05 9.94 2.50
N ASN A 206 -5.13 8.66 2.66
CA ASN A 206 -6.13 8.05 3.50
C ASN A 206 -5.61 8.06 4.94
N GLU A 207 -5.59 9.24 5.57
CA GLU A 207 -5.49 9.34 7.01
C GLU A 207 -6.78 9.96 7.55
N GLY A 208 -7.39 9.15 8.44
CA GLY A 208 -8.73 9.32 8.91
C GLY A 208 -9.01 10.61 9.66
N VAL A 209 -9.70 11.51 9.01
CA VAL A 209 -10.56 12.45 9.73
C VAL A 209 -11.97 11.83 9.74
N TRP A 210 -12.23 11.02 10.74
CA TRP A 210 -13.55 10.51 11.07
C TRP A 210 -14.34 11.63 11.77
N GLY A 211 -14.98 12.49 10.98
CA GLY A 211 -15.87 13.51 11.52
C GLY A 211 -17.03 12.85 12.27
N LYS A 212 -17.29 13.27 13.51
CA LYS A 212 -18.48 12.88 14.28
C LYS A 212 -19.73 13.21 13.45
N ARG A 213 -20.65 12.27 13.36
CA ARG A 213 -22.03 12.57 12.95
C ARG A 213 -22.73 13.30 14.08
N ASP A 214 -23.41 14.39 13.76
CA ASP A 214 -24.42 14.94 14.66
C ASP A 214 -25.47 13.84 14.90
N GLY A 215 -25.67 13.44 16.16
CA GLY A 215 -26.54 12.32 16.55
C GLY A 215 -25.86 10.95 16.65
N SER A 216 -24.52 10.84 16.59
CA SER A 216 -23.81 9.60 16.93
C SER A 216 -24.03 9.25 18.40
N PRO A 217 -24.33 7.97 18.72
CA PRO A 217 -24.45 7.52 20.12
C PRO A 217 -23.15 7.86 20.87
N ASN A 218 -23.28 8.25 22.12
CA ASN A 218 -22.13 8.51 22.99
C ASN A 218 -21.47 7.15 23.30
N THR A 219 -20.48 6.78 22.51
CA THR A 219 -19.78 5.49 22.62
C THR A 219 -19.34 5.13 24.03
N LYS A 220 -18.98 6.12 24.83
CA LYS A 220 -18.54 5.90 26.22
C LYS A 220 -19.68 5.49 27.15
N THR A 221 -20.90 5.97 26.90
CA THR A 221 -22.05 5.68 27.74
C THR A 221 -22.76 4.40 27.31
N ASP A 222 -22.95 4.21 25.98
CA ASP A 222 -23.73 3.10 25.44
C ASP A 222 -23.03 1.73 25.52
N PHE A 223 -21.69 1.72 25.61
CA PHE A 223 -20.85 0.50 25.66
C PHE A 223 -20.00 0.42 26.94
N ALA A 224 -20.29 1.23 27.97
CA ALA A 224 -19.48 1.30 29.18
C ALA A 224 -19.39 -0.05 29.91
N ALA A 225 -20.50 -0.79 30.01
CA ALA A 225 -20.54 -2.10 30.63
C ALA A 225 -19.70 -3.12 29.84
N ASP A 226 -19.83 -3.14 28.51
CA ASP A 226 -19.07 -4.05 27.63
C ASP A 226 -17.56 -3.76 27.71
N LEU A 227 -17.18 -2.47 27.73
CA LEU A 227 -15.79 -2.04 27.85
C LEU A 227 -15.18 -2.39 29.21
N SER A 228 -15.96 -2.25 30.30
CA SER A 228 -15.48 -2.59 31.64
C SER A 228 -15.19 -4.09 31.81
N ALA A 229 -15.90 -4.95 31.09
CA ALA A 229 -15.71 -6.39 31.09
C ALA A 229 -14.45 -6.85 30.32
N LEU A 230 -13.83 -5.97 29.51
CA LEU A 230 -12.65 -6.33 28.73
C LEU A 230 -11.35 -6.09 29.53
N PRO A 231 -10.32 -6.93 29.32
CA PRO A 231 -8.97 -6.70 29.86
C PRO A 231 -8.40 -5.32 29.48
N ALA A 232 -7.59 -4.75 30.37
CA ALA A 232 -7.01 -3.42 30.19
C ALA A 232 -6.23 -3.28 28.87
N VAL A 233 -5.53 -4.33 28.43
CA VAL A 233 -4.74 -4.36 27.18
C VAL A 233 -5.63 -4.26 25.94
N MET A 234 -6.86 -4.74 25.97
CA MET A 234 -7.78 -4.71 24.84
C MET A 234 -8.55 -3.38 24.72
N ARG A 235 -8.80 -2.71 25.83
CA ARG A 235 -9.63 -1.49 25.88
C ARG A 235 -9.21 -0.41 24.89
N PRO A 236 -7.92 -0.02 24.79
CA PRO A 236 -7.51 1.03 23.85
C PRO A 236 -7.81 0.69 22.38
N VAL A 237 -7.68 -0.58 22.02
CA VAL A 237 -7.99 -1.05 20.67
C VAL A 237 -9.50 -0.98 20.40
N VAL A 238 -10.30 -1.42 21.37
CA VAL A 238 -11.77 -1.44 21.25
C VAL A 238 -12.33 -0.01 21.27
N ASP A 239 -11.78 0.89 22.09
CA ASP A 239 -12.16 2.31 22.11
C ASP A 239 -11.99 2.98 20.76
N HIS A 240 -10.96 2.62 19.99
CA HIS A 240 -10.77 3.11 18.63
C HIS A 240 -11.67 2.38 17.61
N ALA A 241 -11.98 1.11 17.85
CA ALA A 241 -12.79 0.30 16.95
C ALA A 241 -14.27 0.66 16.96
N LEU A 242 -14.84 0.92 18.14
CA LEU A 242 -16.28 1.19 18.30
C LEU A 242 -16.79 2.38 17.49
N PRO A 243 -16.17 3.58 17.53
CA PRO A 243 -16.60 4.69 16.69
C PRO A 243 -16.56 4.36 15.19
N ARG A 244 -15.55 3.59 14.77
CA ARG A 244 -15.40 3.16 13.39
C ARG A 244 -16.51 2.20 12.94
N LEU A 245 -16.89 1.24 13.79
CA LEU A 245 -17.95 0.28 13.52
C LEU A 245 -19.33 0.95 13.51
N LEU A 246 -19.58 1.90 14.41
CA LEU A 246 -20.79 2.71 14.43
C LEU A 246 -20.95 3.59 13.18
N ASP A 247 -19.86 4.22 12.74
CA ASP A 247 -19.83 4.98 11.50
C ASP A 247 -19.99 4.07 10.26
N TYR A 248 -19.42 2.86 10.32
CA TYR A 248 -19.51 1.88 9.23
C TYR A 248 -20.94 1.36 9.06
N GLN A 249 -21.58 0.94 10.15
CA GLN A 249 -22.93 0.36 10.09
C GLN A 249 -23.84 0.92 11.18
N ASP A 250 -23.87 0.37 12.39
CA ASP A 250 -24.78 0.73 13.48
C ASP A 250 -24.34 0.11 14.83
N ALA A 251 -25.12 0.37 15.89
CA ALA A 251 -24.87 -0.17 17.20
C ALA A 251 -25.00 -1.71 17.29
N PRO A 252 -26.00 -2.38 16.69
CA PRO A 252 -26.03 -3.84 16.60
C PRO A 252 -24.78 -4.45 15.98
N TYR A 253 -24.22 -3.82 14.97
CA TYR A 253 -22.97 -4.26 14.34
C TYR A 253 -21.76 -4.13 15.27
N ALA A 254 -21.69 -3.04 16.03
CA ALA A 254 -20.68 -2.86 17.06
C ALA A 254 -20.80 -3.90 18.20
N ARG A 255 -22.02 -4.22 18.64
CA ARG A 255 -22.24 -5.30 19.62
C ARG A 255 -21.85 -6.66 19.08
N ARG A 256 -22.09 -6.95 17.79
CA ARG A 256 -21.61 -8.18 17.15
C ARG A 256 -20.08 -8.30 17.19
N TYR A 257 -19.37 -7.20 17.02
CA TYR A 257 -17.91 -7.17 17.19
C TYR A 257 -17.51 -7.55 18.62
N LEU A 258 -18.13 -6.95 19.62
CA LEU A 258 -17.85 -7.27 21.04
C LEU A 258 -18.17 -8.72 21.38
N ALA A 259 -19.30 -9.23 20.90
CA ALA A 259 -19.68 -10.64 21.09
C ALA A 259 -18.65 -11.61 20.48
N ARG A 260 -18.06 -11.28 19.32
CA ARG A 260 -17.01 -12.06 18.68
C ARG A 260 -15.68 -12.00 19.45
N LEU A 261 -15.44 -10.94 20.23
CA LEU A 261 -14.25 -10.81 21.06
C LEU A 261 -14.33 -11.55 22.39
N ALA A 262 -15.55 -11.73 22.92
CA ALA A 262 -15.75 -12.31 24.24
C ALA A 262 -15.00 -13.63 24.47
N PRO A 263 -14.94 -14.60 23.53
CA PRO A 263 -14.20 -15.85 23.71
C PRO A 263 -12.68 -15.67 23.93
N PHE A 264 -12.13 -14.53 23.53
CA PHE A 264 -10.69 -14.24 23.59
C PHE A 264 -10.31 -13.32 24.74
N ALA A 265 -11.27 -12.90 25.57
CA ALA A 265 -11.03 -11.97 26.67
C ALA A 265 -10.10 -12.55 27.75
N ALA A 266 -10.11 -13.86 27.97
CA ALA A 266 -9.20 -14.51 28.91
C ALA A 266 -7.73 -14.55 28.46
N HIS A 267 -7.47 -14.32 27.17
CA HIS A 267 -6.15 -14.40 26.55
C HIS A 267 -5.72 -13.01 26.07
N GLU A 268 -5.16 -12.20 26.96
CA GLU A 268 -4.90 -10.77 26.73
C GLU A 268 -4.13 -10.47 25.42
N ARG A 269 -3.06 -11.24 25.18
CA ARG A 269 -2.21 -11.05 23.99
C ARG A 269 -2.97 -11.39 22.71
N VAL A 270 -3.58 -12.55 22.65
CA VAL A 270 -4.34 -13.02 21.48
C VAL A 270 -5.56 -12.13 21.27
N GLY A 271 -6.29 -11.83 22.36
CA GLY A 271 -7.46 -10.97 22.33
C GLY A 271 -7.18 -9.57 21.76
N ALA A 272 -6.06 -8.96 22.13
CA ALA A 272 -5.66 -7.66 21.58
C ALA A 272 -5.34 -7.72 20.06
N ILE A 273 -4.70 -8.81 19.60
CA ILE A 273 -4.43 -9.05 18.17
C ILE A 273 -5.76 -9.25 17.43
N VAL A 274 -6.63 -10.11 17.95
CA VAL A 274 -7.95 -10.38 17.38
C VAL A 274 -8.78 -9.10 17.32
N ALA A 275 -8.84 -8.31 18.41
CA ALA A 275 -9.58 -7.06 18.47
C ALA A 275 -9.20 -6.12 17.32
N ARG A 276 -7.90 -5.91 17.10
CA ARG A 276 -7.39 -5.04 16.05
C ARG A 276 -7.78 -5.51 14.66
N HIS A 277 -7.51 -6.78 14.36
CA HIS A 277 -7.74 -7.32 13.03
C HIS A 277 -9.22 -7.52 12.72
N LEU A 278 -10.01 -7.94 13.70
CA LEU A 278 -11.46 -8.08 13.58
C LEU A 278 -12.12 -6.73 13.27
N ALA A 279 -11.74 -5.65 13.98
CA ALA A 279 -12.26 -4.30 13.71
C ALA A 279 -11.95 -3.85 12.27
N THR A 280 -10.72 -4.10 11.82
CA THR A 280 -10.30 -3.76 10.46
C THR A 280 -11.08 -4.58 9.43
N TRP A 281 -11.21 -5.88 9.64
CA TRP A 281 -11.90 -6.77 8.72
C TRP A 281 -13.41 -6.50 8.69
N MET A 282 -14.06 -6.30 9.83
CA MET A 282 -15.48 -5.95 9.91
C MET A 282 -15.81 -4.58 9.28
N THR A 283 -14.81 -3.70 9.12
CA THR A 283 -14.98 -2.42 8.43
C THR A 283 -14.36 -2.45 7.02
N TYR A 284 -14.50 -3.58 6.31
CA TYR A 284 -13.99 -3.73 4.94
C TYR A 284 -14.55 -2.66 4.00
N GLU A 285 -13.76 -2.28 3.02
CA GLU A 285 -14.19 -1.30 2.03
C GLU A 285 -15.04 -2.01 0.95
N ASP A 286 -16.30 -1.62 0.87
CA ASP A 286 -17.25 -1.94 -0.19
C ASP A 286 -17.61 -0.67 -0.97
N ALA A 287 -18.33 -0.82 -2.08
CA ALA A 287 -18.78 0.31 -2.88
C ALA A 287 -19.64 1.32 -2.08
N ILE A 288 -20.40 0.84 -1.08
CA ILE A 288 -21.19 1.68 -0.18
C ILE A 288 -20.26 2.52 0.70
N ARG A 289 -19.19 1.92 1.24
CA ARG A 289 -18.22 2.63 2.08
C ARG A 289 -17.46 3.69 1.30
N VAL A 290 -17.04 3.37 0.07
CA VAL A 290 -16.43 4.34 -0.84
C VAL A 290 -17.39 5.50 -1.11
N ALA A 291 -18.64 5.22 -1.40
CA ALA A 291 -19.68 6.25 -1.63
C ALA A 291 -19.90 7.13 -0.40
N GLN A 292 -19.95 6.56 0.81
CA GLN A 292 -20.05 7.31 2.05
C GLN A 292 -18.85 8.26 2.22
N ALA A 293 -17.63 7.80 1.96
CA ALA A 293 -16.43 8.65 2.06
C ALA A 293 -16.44 9.80 1.05
N LYS A 294 -16.93 9.52 -0.18
CA LYS A 294 -16.99 10.52 -1.27
C LYS A 294 -18.05 11.61 -1.05
N THR A 295 -19.11 11.33 -0.29
CA THR A 295 -20.22 12.28 -0.05
C THR A 295 -20.14 13.04 1.27
N ARG A 296 -19.08 12.87 2.06
CA ARG A 296 -18.90 13.60 3.34
C ARG A 296 -18.62 15.08 3.11
N ALA A 297 -19.31 15.93 3.86
CA ALA A 297 -19.06 17.39 3.85
C ALA A 297 -17.61 17.73 4.21
N ALA A 298 -17.02 17.04 5.20
CA ALA A 298 -15.63 17.21 5.59
C ALA A 298 -14.62 16.95 4.46
N ARG A 299 -14.95 16.06 3.50
CA ARG A 299 -14.12 15.84 2.31
C ARG A 299 -14.04 17.08 1.44
N PHE A 300 -15.18 17.71 1.15
CA PHE A 300 -15.24 18.91 0.31
C PHE A 300 -14.59 20.10 1.00
N ALA A 301 -14.78 20.24 2.33
CA ALA A 301 -14.10 21.27 3.12
C ALA A 301 -12.57 21.09 3.07
N ARG A 302 -12.09 19.85 3.21
CA ARG A 302 -10.66 19.53 3.11
C ARG A 302 -10.11 19.84 1.73
N ILE A 303 -10.77 19.39 0.65
CA ILE A 303 -10.34 19.66 -0.73
C ILE A 303 -10.26 21.18 -0.96
N ARG A 304 -11.25 21.95 -0.49
CA ARG A 304 -11.26 23.42 -0.59
C ARG A 304 -10.08 24.06 0.14
N ALA A 305 -9.77 23.57 1.33
CA ALA A 305 -8.62 24.03 2.10
C ALA A 305 -7.28 23.69 1.43
N GLU A 306 -7.12 22.44 0.98
CA GLU A 306 -5.91 21.94 0.30
C GLU A 306 -5.63 22.68 -1.01
N THR A 307 -6.67 22.95 -1.79
CA THR A 307 -6.56 23.69 -3.05
C THR A 307 -6.45 25.22 -2.87
N ARG A 308 -6.61 25.72 -1.65
CA ARG A 308 -6.67 27.16 -1.33
C ARG A 308 -7.66 27.94 -2.22
N ALA A 309 -8.76 27.30 -2.58
CA ALA A 309 -9.68 27.80 -3.58
C ALA A 309 -10.56 28.97 -3.07
N GLY A 310 -10.59 29.26 -1.75
CA GLY A 310 -11.46 30.28 -1.18
C GLY A 310 -12.92 30.08 -1.62
N ASP A 311 -13.51 31.10 -2.24
CA ASP A 311 -14.88 31.07 -2.78
C ASP A 311 -14.96 30.59 -4.24
N ALA A 312 -13.83 30.23 -4.86
CA ALA A 312 -13.81 29.74 -6.24
C ALA A 312 -14.58 28.42 -6.39
N VAL A 313 -15.16 28.22 -7.57
CA VAL A 313 -15.84 26.96 -7.92
C VAL A 313 -14.82 25.84 -8.05
N ILE A 314 -15.03 24.75 -7.30
CA ILE A 314 -14.20 23.55 -7.36
C ILE A 314 -14.94 22.48 -8.16
N GLU A 315 -14.30 21.88 -9.14
CA GLU A 315 -14.78 20.68 -9.82
C GLU A 315 -14.00 19.46 -9.31
N VAL A 316 -14.73 18.46 -8.78
CA VAL A 316 -14.15 17.21 -8.29
C VAL A 316 -14.70 16.06 -9.12
N THR A 317 -13.81 15.38 -9.85
CA THR A 317 -14.13 14.19 -10.61
C THR A 317 -13.54 12.96 -9.94
N ASP A 318 -14.38 12.03 -9.55
CA ASP A 318 -14.00 10.74 -8.99
C ASP A 318 -13.91 9.68 -10.09
N TYR A 319 -12.76 9.01 -10.16
CA TYR A 319 -12.52 7.88 -11.06
C TYR A 319 -12.81 6.59 -10.29
N LEU A 320 -13.88 5.91 -10.67
CA LEU A 320 -14.32 4.67 -10.06
C LEU A 320 -14.19 3.54 -11.07
N LYS A 321 -13.62 2.42 -10.66
CA LYS A 321 -13.46 1.24 -11.53
C LYS A 321 -13.81 -0.04 -10.75
N PRO A 322 -15.08 -0.19 -10.31
CA PRO A 322 -15.49 -1.38 -9.61
C PRO A 322 -15.42 -2.62 -10.53
N ASP A 323 -15.02 -3.74 -9.96
CA ASP A 323 -15.19 -5.04 -10.61
C ASP A 323 -16.60 -5.59 -10.36
N LEU A 324 -16.92 -6.71 -11.01
CA LEU A 324 -18.26 -7.31 -10.87
C LEU A 324 -18.57 -7.70 -9.42
N ASP A 325 -17.58 -8.15 -8.63
CA ASP A 325 -17.77 -8.50 -7.21
C ASP A 325 -18.14 -7.29 -6.36
N GLU A 326 -17.59 -6.14 -6.69
CA GLU A 326 -17.90 -4.88 -5.99
C GLU A 326 -19.28 -4.36 -6.37
N ILE A 327 -19.71 -4.56 -7.63
CA ILE A 327 -21.01 -4.11 -8.12
C ILE A 327 -22.14 -4.96 -7.51
N TRP A 328 -22.08 -6.28 -7.66
CA TRP A 328 -23.14 -7.13 -7.13
C TRP A 328 -23.00 -7.45 -5.65
N GLY A 329 -21.79 -7.23 -5.09
CA GLY A 329 -21.51 -7.47 -3.67
C GLY A 329 -22.42 -6.72 -2.72
N ILE A 330 -23.02 -5.59 -3.16
CA ILE A 330 -24.00 -4.80 -2.38
C ILE A 330 -25.42 -5.35 -2.44
N LEU A 331 -25.71 -6.22 -3.39
CA LEU A 331 -27.04 -6.79 -3.57
C LEU A 331 -27.29 -7.97 -2.60
N PRO A 332 -28.57 -8.27 -2.32
CA PRO A 332 -28.91 -9.39 -1.46
C PRO A 332 -28.34 -10.72 -1.95
N ASP A 333 -27.80 -11.51 -1.03
CA ASP A 333 -27.10 -12.76 -1.31
C ASP A 333 -27.91 -13.73 -2.17
N ARG A 334 -29.18 -13.89 -1.87
CA ARG A 334 -30.08 -14.81 -2.58
C ARG A 334 -30.18 -14.52 -4.09
N LEU A 335 -30.02 -13.26 -4.49
CA LEU A 335 -30.05 -12.85 -5.89
C LEU A 335 -28.68 -13.06 -6.57
N VAL A 336 -27.60 -12.88 -5.85
CA VAL A 336 -26.24 -12.84 -6.39
C VAL A 336 -25.56 -14.21 -6.40
N ALA A 337 -25.81 -15.07 -5.43
CA ALA A 337 -25.07 -16.32 -5.24
C ALA A 337 -25.00 -17.23 -6.51
N PRO A 338 -26.04 -17.37 -7.33
CA PRO A 338 -25.95 -18.15 -8.57
C PRO A 338 -25.00 -17.53 -9.60
N PHE A 339 -25.06 -16.18 -9.75
CA PHE A 339 -24.23 -15.43 -10.70
C PHE A 339 -22.77 -15.36 -10.24
N ALA A 340 -22.52 -15.22 -8.94
CA ALA A 340 -21.16 -15.21 -8.37
C ALA A 340 -20.45 -16.53 -8.68
N ARG A 341 -21.10 -17.68 -8.45
CA ARG A 341 -20.56 -19.01 -8.77
C ARG A 341 -20.30 -19.20 -10.27
N TRP A 342 -21.17 -18.67 -11.13
CA TRP A 342 -20.95 -18.69 -12.57
C TRP A 342 -19.74 -17.82 -12.95
N ALA A 343 -19.61 -16.63 -12.40
CA ALA A 343 -18.50 -15.74 -12.68
C ALA A 343 -17.16 -16.27 -12.18
N GLU A 344 -17.13 -16.95 -11.03
CA GLU A 344 -15.92 -17.64 -10.53
C GLU A 344 -15.39 -18.67 -11.53
N ARG A 345 -16.28 -19.41 -12.17
CA ARG A 345 -15.91 -20.40 -13.21
C ARG A 345 -15.51 -19.72 -14.53
N ARG A 346 -16.19 -18.64 -14.92
CA ARG A 346 -15.99 -17.96 -16.21
C ARG A 346 -14.75 -17.07 -16.21
N TRP A 347 -14.47 -16.40 -15.08
CA TRP A 347 -13.34 -15.50 -14.90
C TRP A 347 -12.61 -15.81 -13.57
N PRO A 348 -11.84 -16.88 -13.53
CA PRO A 348 -11.05 -17.23 -12.35
C PRO A 348 -9.97 -16.16 -12.06
N HIS A 349 -9.48 -15.51 -13.13
CA HIS A 349 -8.52 -14.41 -13.08
C HIS A 349 -9.04 -13.24 -13.93
N GLY A 350 -8.85 -12.00 -13.45
CA GLY A 350 -9.13 -10.80 -14.23
C GLY A 350 -10.63 -10.58 -14.55
N ARG A 351 -11.44 -10.30 -13.53
CA ARG A 351 -12.87 -9.99 -13.73
C ARG A 351 -13.09 -8.69 -14.50
N PRO A 352 -14.15 -8.60 -15.32
CA PRO A 352 -14.53 -7.36 -15.98
C PRO A 352 -14.71 -6.23 -14.97
N THR A 353 -14.29 -5.04 -15.35
CA THR A 353 -14.40 -3.82 -14.53
C THR A 353 -15.19 -2.77 -15.29
N LEU A 354 -15.98 -1.97 -14.57
CA LEU A 354 -16.75 -0.86 -15.13
C LEU A 354 -16.12 0.46 -14.72
N GLY A 355 -15.37 1.08 -15.62
CA GLY A 355 -14.78 2.41 -15.40
C GLY A 355 -15.84 3.49 -15.48
N GLN A 356 -15.91 4.35 -14.46
CA GLN A 356 -16.83 5.49 -14.39
C GLN A 356 -16.11 6.75 -13.94
N HIS A 357 -16.42 7.88 -14.59
CA HIS A 357 -16.01 9.21 -14.14
C HIS A 357 -17.24 9.91 -13.57
N VAL A 358 -17.21 10.20 -12.29
CA VAL A 358 -18.34 10.81 -11.59
C VAL A 358 -17.92 12.18 -11.04
N ARG A 359 -18.53 13.25 -11.57
CA ARG A 359 -18.32 14.59 -11.05
C ARG A 359 -19.14 14.78 -9.78
N THR A 360 -18.51 14.58 -8.62
CA THR A 360 -19.20 14.66 -7.33
C THR A 360 -19.55 16.09 -6.89
N THR A 361 -19.11 17.09 -7.62
CA THR A 361 -19.52 18.50 -7.44
C THR A 361 -20.73 18.89 -8.29
N THR A 362 -21.24 18.01 -9.14
CA THR A 362 -22.51 18.22 -9.86
C THR A 362 -23.66 17.57 -9.09
N VAL A 363 -24.88 18.11 -9.23
CA VAL A 363 -26.07 17.59 -8.56
C VAL A 363 -26.32 16.12 -8.94
N SER A 364 -26.26 15.78 -10.22
CA SER A 364 -26.50 14.40 -10.70
C SER A 364 -25.38 13.44 -10.25
N GLY A 365 -24.13 13.85 -10.30
CA GLY A 365 -22.99 13.03 -9.85
C GLY A 365 -23.02 12.81 -8.35
N TYR A 366 -23.26 13.87 -7.57
CA TYR A 366 -23.43 13.75 -6.12
C TYR A 366 -24.59 12.85 -5.75
N LEU A 367 -25.76 13.03 -6.36
CA LEU A 367 -26.95 12.25 -6.07
C LEU A 367 -26.75 10.75 -6.32
N ARG A 368 -26.08 10.38 -7.42
CA ARG A 368 -25.74 8.96 -7.70
C ARG A 368 -24.90 8.34 -6.58
N VAL A 369 -23.84 9.01 -6.16
CA VAL A 369 -22.95 8.51 -5.11
C VAL A 369 -23.64 8.55 -3.74
N TRP A 370 -24.44 9.58 -3.47
CA TRP A 370 -25.24 9.69 -2.26
C TRP A 370 -26.28 8.56 -2.13
N LEU A 371 -26.96 8.24 -3.23
CA LEU A 371 -27.95 7.15 -3.26
C LEU A 371 -27.26 5.81 -2.98
N LEU A 372 -26.09 5.57 -3.59
CA LEU A 372 -25.27 4.38 -3.30
C LEU A 372 -24.86 4.33 -1.81
N ALA A 373 -24.46 5.45 -1.22
CA ALA A 373 -24.12 5.53 0.21
C ALA A 373 -25.32 5.18 1.12
N ARG A 374 -26.56 5.45 0.68
CA ARG A 374 -27.80 5.12 1.43
C ARG A 374 -28.13 3.64 1.40
N LEU A 375 -27.61 2.86 0.45
CA LEU A 375 -27.79 1.41 0.39
C LEU A 375 -27.13 0.67 1.56
N ARG A 376 -26.50 1.36 2.51
CA ARG A 376 -25.91 0.75 3.71
C ARG A 376 -26.91 -0.12 4.50
N VAL A 377 -28.21 0.18 4.41
CA VAL A 377 -29.26 -0.60 5.05
C VAL A 377 -29.36 -2.02 4.48
N LEU A 378 -28.91 -2.25 3.24
CA LEU A 378 -28.86 -3.55 2.58
C LEU A 378 -27.57 -4.32 2.92
N ARG A 379 -26.54 -3.65 3.46
CA ARG A 379 -25.23 -4.30 3.73
C ARG A 379 -25.35 -5.59 4.55
N PRO A 380 -26.15 -5.66 5.64
CA PRO A 380 -26.22 -6.89 6.44
C PRO A 380 -26.72 -8.12 5.69
N ILE A 381 -27.53 -7.94 4.66
CA ILE A 381 -28.11 -9.02 3.85
C ILE A 381 -27.40 -9.21 2.51
N SER A 382 -26.34 -8.42 2.25
CA SER A 382 -25.59 -8.45 0.99
C SER A 382 -24.73 -9.70 0.86
N TRP A 383 -24.51 -10.13 -0.38
CA TRP A 383 -23.61 -11.24 -0.71
C TRP A 383 -22.20 -11.01 -0.12
N ARG A 384 -21.67 -9.79 -0.23
CA ARG A 384 -20.36 -9.46 0.32
C ARG A 384 -20.31 -9.64 1.83
N ALA A 385 -21.34 -9.16 2.55
CA ALA A 385 -21.40 -9.30 3.99
C ALA A 385 -21.43 -10.78 4.43
N ARG A 386 -22.19 -11.63 3.71
CA ARG A 386 -22.21 -13.06 3.97
C ARG A 386 -20.82 -13.67 3.83
N VAL A 387 -20.18 -13.47 2.67
CA VAL A 387 -18.86 -14.04 2.37
C VAL A 387 -17.78 -13.57 3.37
N GLU A 388 -17.78 -12.27 3.72
CA GLU A 388 -16.82 -11.74 4.69
C GLU A 388 -17.08 -12.29 6.10
N ASN A 389 -18.35 -12.39 6.52
CA ASN A 389 -18.69 -12.93 7.82
C ASN A 389 -18.34 -14.41 7.96
N GLU A 390 -18.60 -15.24 6.95
CA GLU A 390 -18.22 -16.66 6.92
C GLU A 390 -16.70 -16.84 7.10
N ARG A 391 -15.89 -16.01 6.43
CA ARG A 391 -14.44 -16.05 6.57
C ARG A 391 -13.97 -15.56 7.94
N ILE A 392 -14.57 -14.50 8.46
CA ILE A 392 -14.27 -14.00 9.80
C ILE A 392 -14.59 -15.09 10.83
N ASP A 393 -15.74 -15.72 10.76
CA ASP A 393 -16.15 -16.75 11.71
C ASP A 393 -15.24 -17.99 11.62
N ARG A 394 -14.82 -18.40 10.40
CA ARG A 394 -13.82 -19.45 10.18
C ARG A 394 -12.46 -19.09 10.77
N TRP A 395 -12.01 -17.85 10.60
CA TRP A 395 -10.76 -17.37 11.18
C TRP A 395 -10.81 -17.38 12.72
N LEU A 396 -11.86 -16.85 13.32
CA LEU A 396 -12.05 -16.83 14.78
C LEU A 396 -12.10 -18.26 15.36
N ALA A 397 -12.79 -19.18 14.67
CA ALA A 397 -12.80 -20.60 15.03
C ALA A 397 -11.37 -21.21 14.95
N GLY A 398 -10.60 -20.84 13.94
CA GLY A 398 -9.20 -21.25 13.82
C GLY A 398 -8.32 -20.72 14.95
N VAL A 399 -8.48 -19.46 15.35
CA VAL A 399 -7.77 -18.89 16.52
C VAL A 399 -8.18 -19.59 17.82
N ALA A 400 -9.47 -19.83 18.02
CA ALA A 400 -9.97 -20.55 19.21
C ALA A 400 -9.44 -21.98 19.27
N ARG A 401 -9.37 -22.67 18.12
CA ARG A 401 -8.76 -24.00 18.05
C ARG A 401 -7.26 -23.97 18.35
N ALA A 402 -6.54 -22.98 17.84
CA ALA A 402 -5.12 -22.81 18.10
C ALA A 402 -4.82 -22.54 19.59
N LEU A 403 -5.69 -21.82 20.30
CA LEU A 403 -5.60 -21.60 21.74
C LEU A 403 -5.66 -22.89 22.55
N ALA A 404 -6.37 -23.91 22.07
CA ALA A 404 -6.41 -25.21 22.74
C ALA A 404 -5.07 -25.96 22.72
N TRP A 405 -4.15 -25.58 21.82
CA TRP A 405 -2.81 -26.13 21.75
C TRP A 405 -1.76 -25.23 22.39
N ASP A 406 -1.71 -23.96 21.97
CA ASP A 406 -0.68 -23.02 22.42
C ASP A 406 -1.06 -21.56 22.09
N GLU A 407 -0.77 -20.65 23.02
CA GLU A 407 -1.07 -19.22 22.83
C GLU A 407 -0.18 -18.54 21.78
N GLY A 408 1.06 -19.04 21.59
CA GLY A 408 1.96 -18.58 20.55
C GLY A 408 1.43 -18.89 19.16
N LEU A 409 0.96 -20.13 18.95
CA LEU A 409 0.31 -20.53 17.70
C LEU A 409 -0.96 -19.71 17.46
N ALA A 410 -1.81 -19.53 18.47
CA ALA A 410 -3.02 -18.73 18.37
C ALA A 410 -2.71 -17.27 17.98
N SER A 411 -1.63 -16.69 18.51
CA SER A 411 -1.15 -15.36 18.13
C SER A 411 -0.77 -15.29 16.64
N GLU A 412 -0.07 -16.29 16.11
CA GLU A 412 0.31 -16.33 14.70
C GLU A 412 -0.90 -16.56 13.79
N VAL A 413 -1.83 -17.44 14.15
CA VAL A 413 -3.09 -17.65 13.42
C VAL A 413 -3.93 -16.37 13.42
N ALA A 414 -4.00 -15.66 14.55
CA ALA A 414 -4.68 -14.36 14.63
C ALA A 414 -4.04 -13.33 13.69
N GLN A 415 -2.70 -13.31 13.57
CA GLN A 415 -1.97 -12.41 12.69
C GLN A 415 -2.11 -12.74 11.20
N LEU A 416 -2.58 -13.93 10.80
CA LEU A 416 -2.88 -14.23 9.39
C LEU A 416 -3.90 -13.25 8.80
N ALA A 417 -4.78 -12.67 9.61
CA ALA A 417 -5.71 -11.63 9.15
C ALA A 417 -5.02 -10.40 8.54
N ARG A 418 -3.71 -10.19 8.76
CA ARG A 418 -2.91 -9.17 8.07
C ARG A 418 -2.83 -9.38 6.55
N LEU A 419 -3.07 -10.61 6.09
CA LEU A 419 -3.10 -10.96 4.68
C LEU A 419 -4.39 -10.49 3.99
N VAL A 420 -5.44 -10.21 4.76
CA VAL A 420 -6.74 -9.77 4.24
C VAL A 420 -6.70 -8.29 3.90
N LYS A 421 -6.11 -7.97 2.74
CA LYS A 421 -5.94 -6.58 2.28
C LYS A 421 -6.08 -6.50 0.75
N GLY A 422 -6.12 -5.26 0.23
CA GLY A 422 -6.18 -4.99 -1.21
C GLY A 422 -7.58 -5.09 -1.81
N TYR A 423 -7.66 -4.94 -3.13
CA TYR A 423 -8.88 -4.89 -3.94
C TYR A 423 -8.76 -5.81 -5.15
N GLY A 424 -9.89 -6.19 -5.74
CA GLY A 424 -9.95 -6.94 -6.98
C GLY A 424 -9.09 -8.21 -6.96
N ASP A 425 -8.24 -8.41 -7.95
CA ASP A 425 -7.38 -9.59 -8.08
C ASP A 425 -6.37 -9.73 -6.94
N VAL A 426 -5.82 -8.62 -6.44
CA VAL A 426 -4.90 -8.64 -5.29
C VAL A 426 -5.58 -9.22 -4.07
N ARG A 427 -6.80 -8.77 -3.78
CA ARG A 427 -7.57 -9.28 -2.65
C ARG A 427 -7.91 -10.76 -2.82
N ARG A 428 -8.33 -11.18 -4.01
CA ARG A 428 -8.64 -12.60 -4.27
C ARG A 428 -7.42 -13.50 -4.04
N ARG A 429 -6.27 -13.11 -4.56
CA ARG A 429 -5.01 -13.83 -4.40
C ARG A 429 -4.58 -13.91 -2.92
N LEU A 430 -4.62 -12.79 -2.21
CA LEU A 430 -4.24 -12.75 -0.79
C LEU A 430 -5.24 -13.49 0.11
N LEU A 431 -6.53 -13.49 -0.22
CA LEU A 431 -7.53 -14.31 0.48
C LEU A 431 -7.29 -15.81 0.26
N ALA A 432 -6.91 -16.23 -0.95
CA ALA A 432 -6.55 -17.63 -1.20
C ALA A 432 -5.32 -18.05 -0.38
N LEU A 433 -4.31 -17.18 -0.28
CA LEU A 433 -3.14 -17.41 0.57
C LEU A 433 -3.50 -17.39 2.05
N PHE A 434 -4.40 -16.51 2.49
CA PHE A 434 -4.93 -16.54 3.85
C PHE A 434 -5.62 -17.88 4.16
N ASP A 435 -6.51 -18.35 3.28
CA ASP A 435 -7.20 -19.63 3.43
C ASP A 435 -6.18 -20.79 3.48
N THR A 436 -5.15 -20.76 2.61
CA THR A 436 -4.06 -21.75 2.61
C THR A 436 -3.26 -21.71 3.90
N GLY A 437 -2.89 -20.52 4.40
CA GLY A 437 -2.11 -20.37 5.63
C GLY A 437 -2.87 -20.83 6.88
N LEU A 438 -4.17 -20.52 6.95
CA LEU A 438 -5.03 -20.98 8.04
C LEU A 438 -5.16 -22.51 8.06
N ASP A 439 -5.41 -23.10 6.90
CA ASP A 439 -5.52 -24.55 6.75
C ASP A 439 -4.21 -25.28 7.08
N LEU A 440 -3.09 -24.71 6.58
CA LEU A 440 -1.75 -25.22 6.87
C LEU A 440 -1.46 -25.22 8.38
N ALA A 441 -1.72 -24.09 9.06
CA ALA A 441 -1.47 -23.96 10.49
C ALA A 441 -2.26 -24.99 11.32
N LEU A 442 -3.55 -25.16 11.02
CA LEU A 442 -4.39 -26.10 11.77
C LEU A 442 -4.00 -27.56 11.50
N ARG A 443 -3.75 -27.94 10.24
CA ARG A 443 -3.34 -29.31 9.89
C ARG A 443 -1.94 -29.66 10.40
N ALA A 444 -1.01 -28.71 10.40
CA ALA A 444 0.32 -28.92 10.95
C ALA A 444 0.25 -29.12 12.47
N ALA A 445 -0.59 -28.35 13.17
CA ALA A 445 -0.81 -28.52 14.62
C ALA A 445 -1.44 -29.87 14.94
N ASP A 446 -2.44 -30.32 14.17
CA ASP A 446 -3.02 -31.67 14.32
C ASP A 446 -1.96 -32.79 14.18
N ALA A 447 -0.97 -32.60 13.29
CA ALA A 447 0.09 -33.59 13.07
C ALA A 447 1.20 -33.53 14.14
N GLU A 448 1.49 -32.33 14.70
CA GLU A 448 2.55 -32.11 15.68
C GLU A 448 2.09 -32.41 17.13
N ALA A 449 0.90 -31.97 17.52
CA ALA A 449 0.40 -32.04 18.90
C ALA A 449 0.41 -33.46 19.52
N PRO A 450 0.04 -34.55 18.83
CA PRO A 450 0.04 -35.89 19.40
C PRO A 450 1.42 -36.40 19.84
N ARG A 451 2.50 -35.74 19.44
CA ARG A 451 3.87 -36.17 19.79
C ARG A 451 4.40 -35.62 21.11
N GLY A 452 3.58 -34.83 21.84
CA GLY A 452 3.90 -34.38 23.19
C GLY A 452 4.97 -33.29 23.31
N ALA A 453 5.50 -32.81 22.20
CA ALA A 453 6.55 -31.76 22.15
C ALA A 453 5.99 -30.34 21.98
N GLY A 454 4.68 -30.16 22.12
CA GLY A 454 4.00 -28.88 21.82
C GLY A 454 3.82 -28.66 20.31
N VAL A 455 3.52 -27.41 19.90
CA VAL A 455 3.27 -27.02 18.50
C VAL A 455 4.23 -25.91 18.01
N GLY A 456 5.46 -25.94 18.51
CA GLY A 456 6.47 -24.90 18.23
C GLY A 456 6.90 -24.85 16.76
N VAL A 457 7.00 -25.99 16.08
CA VAL A 457 7.34 -26.08 14.66
C VAL A 457 6.22 -25.46 13.82
N THR A 458 4.97 -25.79 14.15
CA THR A 458 3.79 -25.22 13.50
C THR A 458 3.72 -23.70 13.68
N THR A 459 4.02 -23.20 14.89
CA THR A 459 4.04 -21.76 15.18
C THR A 459 5.06 -21.05 14.30
N ALA A 460 6.29 -21.57 14.23
CA ALA A 460 7.34 -21.00 13.40
C ALA A 460 7.03 -21.12 11.89
N LEU A 461 6.42 -22.23 11.45
CA LEU A 461 5.97 -22.42 10.05
C LEU A 461 4.91 -21.37 9.67
N THR A 462 3.92 -21.14 10.54
CA THR A 462 2.84 -20.16 10.34
C THR A 462 3.41 -18.74 10.25
N ALA A 463 4.33 -18.38 11.15
CA ALA A 463 5.01 -17.10 11.15
C ALA A 463 5.83 -16.89 9.86
N ARG A 464 6.58 -17.92 9.42
CA ARG A 464 7.36 -17.89 8.18
C ARG A 464 6.47 -17.73 6.95
N PHE A 465 5.40 -18.51 6.85
CA PHE A 465 4.43 -18.40 5.76
C PHE A 465 3.87 -16.98 5.67
N ARG A 466 3.37 -16.44 6.80
CA ARG A 466 2.83 -15.08 6.87
C ARG A 466 3.86 -14.03 6.44
N THR A 467 5.09 -14.14 6.91
CA THR A 467 6.18 -13.20 6.58
C THR A 467 6.47 -13.21 5.09
N LEU A 468 6.62 -14.38 4.49
CA LEU A 468 6.84 -14.52 3.04
C LEU A 468 5.72 -13.85 2.23
N VAL A 469 4.45 -14.09 2.56
CA VAL A 469 3.33 -13.46 1.84
C VAL A 469 3.37 -11.93 1.96
N LEU A 470 3.83 -11.39 3.09
CA LEU A 470 3.92 -9.94 3.31
C LEU A 470 5.08 -9.26 2.57
N GLU A 471 6.07 -10.03 2.11
CA GLU A 471 7.18 -9.52 1.30
C GLU A 471 6.76 -9.13 -0.14
N GLY A 472 5.57 -9.55 -0.58
CA GLY A 472 5.05 -9.20 -1.90
C GLY A 472 5.02 -10.37 -2.89
N PRO A 473 4.91 -10.11 -4.22
CA PRO A 473 4.64 -11.15 -5.22
C PRO A 473 5.64 -12.31 -5.24
N ASP A 474 6.93 -12.02 -5.11
CA ASP A 474 7.97 -13.07 -5.06
C ASP A 474 7.87 -13.88 -3.76
N GLY A 475 7.57 -13.22 -2.65
CA GLY A 475 7.33 -13.86 -1.38
C GLY A 475 6.04 -14.71 -1.40
N GLU A 476 4.99 -14.28 -2.09
CA GLU A 476 3.76 -15.05 -2.28
C GLU A 476 4.04 -16.39 -2.99
N THR A 477 4.90 -16.37 -4.03
CA THR A 477 5.33 -17.58 -4.75
C THR A 477 6.10 -18.52 -3.83
N ARG A 478 7.03 -17.99 -3.03
CA ARG A 478 7.79 -18.77 -2.04
C ARG A 478 6.90 -19.34 -0.94
N ALA A 479 5.90 -18.57 -0.48
CA ALA A 479 4.92 -19.02 0.51
C ALA A 479 4.07 -20.17 -0.03
N ALA A 480 3.63 -20.11 -1.28
CA ALA A 480 2.88 -21.19 -1.93
C ALA A 480 3.73 -22.48 -2.07
N ALA A 481 5.01 -22.35 -2.42
CA ALA A 481 5.95 -23.47 -2.47
C ALA A 481 6.18 -24.07 -1.07
N LEU A 482 6.36 -23.24 -0.03
CA LEU A 482 6.48 -23.66 1.37
C LEU A 482 5.23 -24.44 1.81
N ALA A 483 4.04 -23.93 1.52
CA ALA A 483 2.78 -24.60 1.87
C ALA A 483 2.63 -25.96 1.18
N LYS A 484 3.04 -26.07 -0.08
CA LYS A 484 3.02 -27.34 -0.83
C LYS A 484 3.97 -28.38 -0.20
N GLN A 485 5.21 -27.99 0.12
CA GLN A 485 6.20 -28.86 0.77
C GLN A 485 5.74 -29.29 2.17
N ALA A 486 5.27 -28.33 2.97
CA ALA A 486 4.74 -28.62 4.30
C ALA A 486 3.52 -29.54 4.23
N GLY A 487 2.61 -29.35 3.27
CA GLY A 487 1.47 -30.22 3.03
C GLY A 487 1.88 -31.67 2.74
N ALA A 488 2.94 -31.90 1.97
CA ALA A 488 3.48 -33.23 1.71
C ALA A 488 4.03 -33.90 3.01
N HIS A 489 4.78 -33.14 3.81
CA HIS A 489 5.27 -33.64 5.10
C HIS A 489 4.14 -33.93 6.10
N ILE A 490 3.11 -33.10 6.16
CA ILE A 490 1.92 -33.34 7.01
C ILE A 490 1.23 -34.63 6.60
N THR A 491 1.02 -34.84 5.30
CA THR A 491 0.35 -36.06 4.78
C THR A 491 1.18 -37.32 5.06
N ALA A 492 2.50 -37.21 5.01
CA ALA A 492 3.41 -38.32 5.34
C ALA A 492 3.64 -38.51 6.86
N GLY A 493 3.04 -37.67 7.71
CA GLY A 493 3.28 -37.70 9.16
C GLY A 493 4.73 -37.34 9.56
N ASN A 494 5.48 -36.66 8.69
CA ASN A 494 6.90 -36.34 8.89
C ASN A 494 7.09 -34.94 9.51
N VAL A 495 7.06 -34.86 10.83
CA VAL A 495 7.26 -33.60 11.58
C VAL A 495 8.71 -33.10 11.54
N ASP A 496 9.68 -34.00 11.41
CA ASP A 496 11.08 -33.60 11.27
C ASP A 496 11.33 -32.90 9.92
N GLY A 497 10.64 -33.34 8.87
CA GLY A 497 10.57 -32.63 7.60
C GLY A 497 9.98 -31.23 7.73
N LEU A 498 8.92 -31.05 8.54
CA LEU A 498 8.38 -29.71 8.83
C LEU A 498 9.39 -28.83 9.59
N ARG A 499 10.12 -29.43 10.55
CA ARG A 499 11.18 -28.71 11.29
C ARG A 499 12.29 -28.23 10.35
N ALA A 500 12.73 -29.08 9.41
CA ALA A 500 13.73 -28.72 8.43
C ALA A 500 13.30 -27.51 7.57
N LEU A 501 12.02 -27.46 7.16
CA LEU A 501 11.48 -26.31 6.41
C LEU A 501 11.53 -24.99 7.19
N VAL A 502 11.53 -25.03 8.49
CA VAL A 502 11.56 -23.81 9.35
C VAL A 502 12.99 -23.37 9.66
N THR A 503 13.91 -24.34 9.85
CA THR A 503 15.30 -24.08 10.25
C THR A 503 16.22 -23.75 9.09
N THR A 504 15.89 -24.18 7.87
CA THR A 504 16.71 -23.86 6.68
C THR A 504 16.58 -22.37 6.35
N PRO A 505 17.67 -21.60 6.37
CA PRO A 505 17.64 -20.20 5.92
C PRO A 505 17.19 -20.19 4.46
N THR A 506 16.30 -19.25 4.14
CA THR A 506 15.92 -18.98 2.75
C THR A 506 17.17 -18.54 2.01
N ILE A 507 17.70 -19.37 1.13
CA ILE A 507 18.75 -18.96 0.19
C ILE A 507 18.09 -17.86 -0.65
N VAL A 508 18.64 -16.66 -0.52
CA VAL A 508 18.21 -15.42 -1.20
C VAL A 508 18.55 -15.52 -2.69
#